data_2d2ccc1453786a58c79d087a479fd614
#
_entry.id   2d2ccc1453786a58c79d087a479fd614
#
_cell.length_a   1.000
_cell.length_b   1.000
_cell.length_c   1.000
_cell.angle_alpha   90.00
_cell.angle_beta   90.00
_cell.angle_gamma   90.00
#
_symmetry.space_group_name_H-M   'P 1'
#
loop_
_entity.id
_entity.type
_entity.pdbx_description
1 polymer ?
#
loop_
_entity_poly.entity_id
_entity_poly.type
_entity_poly.pdbx_seq_one_letter_code
_entity_poly.pdbx_strand_id
1 'polypeptide(L)'
;MSNLISINNPINTKSQIQHELEALEIYNLKEIQEQKELVRSFWLDLVKPSEVMMSCFDDAFEEVMFGAVIWALNQDPNFPKVVTISRVPHKINNQNIPGSRWGIDNPDSVYRVIPIGESQSYVIRGKLGKQLFNENHFTLWDENMKTIGLISGNDIKVDSKNNFEIFVNPKSNERGKNHIQTSSGAKEFYIRDTMIDWLNDRPNMLEIEIIEASRSGKGFDKKKRLRTVKAYMQKWAANTTRWNQQALSKPVNEFSFKIDRDTD
;
A
#
# COMPACT_ATOMS: atom_id res chain seq x y z
N MET A 1 -28.08 11.23 -2.62
CA MET A 1 -26.89 10.52 -2.11
C MET A 1 -25.94 11.58 -1.57
N SER A 2 -25.81 11.65 -0.24
CA SER A 2 -24.99 12.65 0.44
C SER A 2 -23.53 12.46 0.07
N ASN A 3 -22.84 13.57 -0.20
CA ASN A 3 -21.41 13.60 -0.42
C ASN A 3 -20.67 12.90 0.74
N LEU A 4 -20.21 11.66 0.53
CA LEU A 4 -19.39 10.89 1.45
C LEU A 4 -17.95 11.43 1.59
N ILE A 5 -17.66 12.61 1.05
CA ILE A 5 -16.39 13.30 1.24
C ILE A 5 -16.45 14.03 2.57
N SER A 6 -16.21 13.28 3.63
CA SER A 6 -15.92 13.88 4.93
C SER A 6 -14.47 14.35 4.91
N ILE A 7 -14.22 15.58 5.33
CA ILE A 7 -12.87 16.14 5.53
C ILE A 7 -12.02 15.28 6.48
N ASN A 8 -12.68 14.41 7.25
CA ASN A 8 -12.09 13.53 8.25
C ASN A 8 -12.13 12.03 7.87
N ASN A 9 -12.30 11.68 6.60
CA ASN A 9 -12.24 10.28 6.18
C ASN A 9 -10.78 9.87 5.93
N PRO A 10 -10.22 8.98 6.75
CA PRO A 10 -8.79 8.62 6.69
C PRO A 10 -8.38 7.86 5.43
N ILE A 11 -9.32 7.28 4.70
CA ILE A 11 -9.08 6.54 3.45
C ILE A 11 -9.57 7.28 2.20
N ASN A 12 -10.15 8.47 2.36
CA ASN A 12 -10.67 9.27 1.26
C ASN A 12 -10.23 10.74 1.38
N THR A 13 -8.94 10.94 1.62
CA THR A 13 -8.32 12.26 1.73
C THR A 13 -8.29 12.95 0.35
N LYS A 14 -8.09 14.28 0.34
CA LYS A 14 -7.90 15.01 -0.92
C LYS A 14 -6.74 14.45 -1.74
N SER A 15 -5.65 14.07 -1.08
CA SER A 15 -4.48 13.46 -1.72
C SER A 15 -4.82 12.10 -2.34
N GLN A 16 -5.60 11.27 -1.64
CA GLN A 16 -6.07 9.98 -2.17
C GLN A 16 -6.95 10.18 -3.41
N ILE A 17 -7.92 11.09 -3.35
CA ILE A 17 -8.82 11.40 -4.48
C ILE A 17 -8.01 11.84 -5.71
N GLN A 18 -7.07 12.76 -5.54
CA GLN A 18 -6.22 13.22 -6.64
C GLN A 18 -5.36 12.09 -7.21
N HIS A 19 -4.83 11.24 -6.34
CA HIS A 19 -4.02 10.09 -6.73
C HIS A 19 -4.82 9.07 -7.56
N GLU A 20 -6.06 8.77 -7.16
CA GLU A 20 -6.94 7.84 -7.89
C GLU A 20 -7.38 8.40 -9.25
N LEU A 21 -7.67 9.70 -9.34
CA LEU A 21 -7.97 10.34 -10.63
C LEU A 21 -6.76 10.31 -11.57
N GLU A 22 -5.55 10.61 -11.06
CA GLU A 22 -4.31 10.49 -11.82
C GLU A 22 -4.05 9.04 -12.25
N ALA A 23 -4.31 8.08 -11.38
CA ALA A 23 -4.19 6.67 -11.70
C ALA A 23 -5.16 6.25 -12.81
N LEU A 24 -6.41 6.73 -12.76
CA LEU A 24 -7.40 6.46 -13.81
C LEU A 24 -6.97 7.05 -15.17
N GLU A 25 -6.43 8.27 -15.20
CA GLU A 25 -5.90 8.88 -16.43
C GLU A 25 -4.77 8.02 -17.02
N ILE A 26 -3.81 7.62 -16.20
CA ILE A 26 -2.68 6.78 -16.65
C ILE A 26 -3.17 5.39 -17.07
N TYR A 27 -4.08 4.80 -16.32
CA TYR A 27 -4.64 3.48 -16.61
C TYR A 27 -5.32 3.42 -17.97
N ASN A 28 -5.99 4.50 -18.38
CA ASN A 28 -6.69 4.61 -19.66
C ASN A 28 -5.77 4.95 -20.85
N LEU A 29 -4.47 5.16 -20.64
CA LEU A 29 -3.56 5.36 -21.76
C LEU A 29 -3.45 4.11 -22.63
N LYS A 30 -3.46 4.28 -23.96
CA LYS A 30 -3.36 3.18 -24.91
C LYS A 30 -2.21 2.22 -24.60
N GLU A 31 -1.03 2.75 -24.32
CA GLU A 31 0.17 1.96 -24.02
C GLU A 31 0.07 1.17 -22.68
N ILE A 32 -0.78 1.59 -21.75
CA ILE A 32 -1.05 0.88 -20.50
C ILE A 32 -2.11 -0.21 -20.73
N GLN A 33 -3.12 0.07 -21.56
CA GLN A 33 -4.09 -0.95 -21.97
C GLN A 33 -3.43 -2.07 -22.79
N GLU A 34 -2.51 -1.74 -23.69
CA GLU A 34 -1.69 -2.73 -24.42
C GLU A 34 -0.86 -3.60 -23.44
N GLN A 35 -0.23 -2.97 -22.43
CA GLN A 35 0.47 -3.70 -21.38
C GLN A 35 -0.47 -4.60 -20.56
N LYS A 36 -1.67 -4.14 -20.25
CA LYS A 36 -2.70 -4.89 -19.53
C LYS A 36 -3.05 -6.17 -20.29
N GLU A 37 -3.26 -6.12 -21.58
CA GLU A 37 -3.57 -7.30 -22.40
C GLU A 37 -2.40 -8.30 -22.44
N LEU A 38 -1.16 -7.83 -22.48
CA LEU A 38 0.01 -8.71 -22.38
C LEU A 38 0.05 -9.41 -21.01
N VAL A 39 -0.20 -8.68 -19.93
CA VAL A 39 -0.24 -9.26 -18.58
C VAL A 39 -1.41 -10.22 -18.43
N ARG A 40 -2.57 -9.92 -19.02
CA ARG A 40 -3.74 -10.82 -19.02
C ARG A 40 -3.41 -12.16 -19.65
N SER A 41 -2.83 -12.15 -20.83
CA SER A 41 -2.42 -13.38 -21.53
C SER A 41 -1.39 -14.15 -20.70
N PHE A 42 -0.37 -13.48 -20.20
CA PHE A 42 0.64 -14.10 -19.33
C PHE A 42 0.02 -14.74 -18.08
N TRP A 43 -0.92 -14.05 -17.43
CA TRP A 43 -1.53 -14.56 -16.18
C TRP A 43 -2.44 -15.75 -16.44
N LEU A 44 -3.23 -15.73 -17.52
CA LEU A 44 -4.05 -16.87 -17.94
C LEU A 44 -3.20 -18.11 -18.25
N ASP A 45 -2.08 -17.93 -18.95
CA ASP A 45 -1.15 -19.03 -19.27
C ASP A 45 -0.51 -19.60 -17.99
N LEU A 46 -0.23 -18.75 -17.02
CA LEU A 46 0.38 -19.14 -15.75
C LEU A 46 -0.59 -19.88 -14.82
N VAL A 47 -1.81 -19.39 -14.69
CA VAL A 47 -2.82 -19.91 -13.74
C VAL A 47 -3.65 -21.05 -14.33
N LYS A 48 -3.93 -21.00 -15.64
CA LYS A 48 -4.82 -21.92 -16.34
C LYS A 48 -6.14 -22.12 -15.59
N PRO A 49 -6.93 -21.05 -15.43
CA PRO A 49 -8.10 -21.06 -14.57
C PRO A 49 -9.17 -22.04 -15.09
N SER A 50 -9.91 -22.66 -14.18
CA SER A 50 -11.10 -23.45 -14.52
C SER A 50 -12.23 -22.55 -15.04
N GLU A 51 -13.27 -23.13 -15.64
CA GLU A 51 -14.46 -22.39 -16.08
C GLU A 51 -15.11 -21.59 -14.95
N VAL A 52 -15.16 -22.14 -13.75
CA VAL A 52 -15.68 -21.44 -12.56
C VAL A 52 -14.81 -20.24 -12.21
N MET A 53 -13.49 -20.37 -12.26
CA MET A 53 -12.58 -19.24 -12.00
C MET A 53 -12.68 -18.17 -13.10
N MET A 54 -12.91 -18.58 -14.35
CA MET A 54 -13.08 -17.62 -15.46
C MET A 54 -14.31 -16.74 -15.31
N SER A 55 -15.35 -17.19 -14.60
CA SER A 55 -16.57 -16.39 -14.39
C SER A 55 -16.32 -15.11 -13.56
N CYS A 56 -15.25 -15.06 -12.77
CA CYS A 56 -14.87 -13.89 -11.96
C CYS A 56 -13.47 -13.33 -12.30
N PHE A 57 -12.78 -13.93 -13.28
CA PHE A 57 -11.40 -13.57 -13.59
C PHE A 57 -11.25 -12.11 -14.05
N ASP A 58 -12.12 -11.65 -14.96
CA ASP A 58 -11.99 -10.32 -15.55
C ASP A 58 -12.17 -9.21 -14.50
N ASP A 59 -13.12 -9.35 -13.57
CA ASP A 59 -13.33 -8.42 -12.49
C ASP A 59 -12.14 -8.41 -11.51
N ALA A 60 -11.65 -9.59 -11.10
CA ALA A 60 -10.50 -9.70 -10.22
C ALA A 60 -9.22 -9.18 -10.89
N PHE A 61 -9.04 -9.48 -12.17
CA PHE A 61 -7.92 -8.98 -12.97
C PHE A 61 -7.91 -7.45 -13.06
N GLU A 62 -9.08 -6.84 -13.30
CA GLU A 62 -9.25 -5.38 -13.35
C GLU A 62 -8.81 -4.73 -12.04
N GLU A 63 -9.28 -5.25 -10.89
CA GLU A 63 -8.94 -4.72 -9.57
C GLU A 63 -7.44 -4.85 -9.26
N VAL A 64 -6.80 -5.96 -9.64
CA VAL A 64 -5.35 -6.15 -9.42
C VAL A 64 -4.53 -5.24 -10.33
N MET A 65 -4.93 -5.07 -11.59
CA MET A 65 -4.22 -4.20 -12.54
C MET A 65 -4.34 -2.73 -12.14
N PHE A 66 -5.54 -2.27 -11.77
CA PHE A 66 -5.71 -0.91 -11.27
C PHE A 66 -4.97 -0.69 -9.94
N GLY A 67 -4.99 -1.66 -9.04
CA GLY A 67 -4.21 -1.66 -7.81
C GLY A 67 -2.70 -1.53 -8.06
N ALA A 68 -2.17 -2.21 -9.08
CA ALA A 68 -0.78 -2.08 -9.49
C ALA A 68 -0.45 -0.66 -9.98
N VAL A 69 -1.37 0.01 -10.69
CA VAL A 69 -1.20 1.41 -11.12
C VAL A 69 -1.22 2.37 -9.93
N ILE A 70 -2.19 2.22 -9.02
CA ILE A 70 -2.29 2.99 -7.78
C ILE A 70 -0.97 2.92 -7.00
N TRP A 71 -0.42 1.73 -6.82
CA TRP A 71 0.82 1.54 -6.09
C TRP A 71 2.04 2.09 -6.83
N ALA A 72 2.14 1.83 -8.13
CA ALA A 72 3.27 2.25 -8.97
C ALA A 72 3.43 3.78 -9.05
N LEU A 73 2.33 4.52 -9.05
CA LEU A 73 2.35 5.99 -9.11
C LEU A 73 2.79 6.64 -7.79
N ASN A 74 2.82 5.89 -6.69
CA ASN A 74 3.34 6.34 -5.40
C ASN A 74 4.72 5.72 -5.09
N GLN A 75 5.63 5.73 -6.04
CA GLN A 75 6.97 5.12 -5.87
C GLN A 75 8.12 6.13 -5.84
N ASP A 76 7.79 7.43 -5.84
CA ASP A 76 8.81 8.48 -5.77
C ASP A 76 9.03 8.92 -4.32
N PRO A 77 10.18 8.59 -3.69
CA PRO A 77 10.46 8.97 -2.31
C PRO A 77 10.68 10.47 -2.10
N ASN A 78 10.84 11.25 -3.18
CA ASN A 78 10.92 12.72 -3.10
C ASN A 78 9.54 13.38 -3.05
N PHE A 79 8.47 12.64 -3.38
CA PHE A 79 7.09 13.11 -3.35
C PHE A 79 6.18 12.07 -2.72
N PRO A 80 6.48 11.64 -1.47
CA PRO A 80 5.74 10.58 -0.82
C PRO A 80 4.30 11.01 -0.54
N LYS A 81 3.39 10.07 -0.70
CA LYS A 81 1.98 10.22 -0.28
C LYS A 81 1.61 9.03 0.59
N VAL A 82 0.67 9.22 1.49
CA VAL A 82 -0.02 8.11 2.15
C VAL A 82 -1.13 7.65 1.20
N VAL A 83 -0.98 6.49 0.59
CA VAL A 83 -1.94 5.96 -0.38
C VAL A 83 -2.58 4.68 0.14
N THR A 84 -3.91 4.67 0.21
CA THR A 84 -4.71 3.46 0.46
C THR A 84 -4.78 2.65 -0.82
N ILE A 85 -4.35 1.38 -0.76
CA ILE A 85 -4.14 0.54 -1.95
C ILE A 85 -5.22 -0.50 -2.19
N SER A 86 -6.02 -0.85 -1.19
CA SER A 86 -7.15 -1.78 -1.35
C SER A 86 -8.45 -1.04 -1.12
N ARG A 87 -9.23 -0.90 -2.18
CA ARG A 87 -10.51 -0.17 -2.17
C ARG A 87 -11.54 -0.87 -3.05
N VAL A 88 -12.79 -0.79 -2.64
CA VAL A 88 -13.92 -1.23 -3.48
C VAL A 88 -14.16 -0.26 -4.65
N PRO A 89 -14.79 -0.69 -5.75
CA PRO A 89 -15.20 0.21 -6.83
C PRO A 89 -16.08 1.34 -6.31
N HIS A 90 -15.82 2.57 -6.77
CA HIS A 90 -16.56 3.76 -6.32
C HIS A 90 -16.57 4.86 -7.39
N LYS A 91 -17.11 6.03 -7.05
CA LYS A 91 -17.18 7.18 -7.95
C LYS A 91 -16.49 8.39 -7.37
N ILE A 92 -15.71 9.07 -8.19
CA ILE A 92 -15.15 10.40 -7.93
C ILE A 92 -15.61 11.33 -9.06
N ASN A 93 -16.29 12.43 -8.74
CA ASN A 93 -16.76 13.41 -9.74
C ASN A 93 -17.50 12.77 -10.92
N ASN A 94 -18.39 11.81 -10.66
CA ASN A 94 -19.11 11.02 -11.66
C ASN A 94 -18.24 10.06 -12.52
N GLN A 95 -16.95 10.00 -12.31
CA GLN A 95 -16.08 9.00 -12.94
C GLN A 95 -16.09 7.71 -12.13
N ASN A 96 -16.23 6.56 -12.80
CA ASN A 96 -16.12 5.26 -12.17
C ASN A 96 -14.65 4.98 -11.90
N ILE A 97 -14.31 4.73 -10.63
CA ILE A 97 -12.99 4.28 -10.21
C ILE A 97 -13.07 2.77 -10.02
N PRO A 98 -12.25 1.99 -10.71
CA PRO A 98 -12.17 0.55 -10.48
C PRO A 98 -11.82 0.23 -9.02
N GLY A 99 -12.17 -0.96 -8.55
CA GLY A 99 -11.62 -1.49 -7.32
C GLY A 99 -10.10 -1.64 -7.43
N SER A 100 -9.42 -1.61 -6.29
CA SER A 100 -7.99 -1.87 -6.24
C SER A 100 -7.71 -2.95 -5.21
N ARG A 101 -6.93 -3.96 -5.59
CA ARG A 101 -6.53 -5.08 -4.74
C ARG A 101 -5.10 -5.48 -5.00
N TRP A 102 -4.52 -6.12 -4.01
CA TRP A 102 -3.24 -6.78 -4.16
C TRP A 102 -3.40 -8.26 -4.58
N GLY A 103 -4.53 -8.86 -4.24
CA GLY A 103 -4.91 -10.22 -4.64
C GLY A 103 -4.97 -11.24 -3.51
N ILE A 104 -4.42 -10.93 -2.33
CA ILE A 104 -4.49 -11.73 -1.10
C ILE A 104 -4.76 -10.86 0.12
N ASP A 105 -5.53 -9.81 -0.08
CA ASP A 105 -5.82 -8.83 0.97
C ASP A 105 -6.67 -9.45 2.09
N ASN A 106 -6.31 -9.14 3.33
CA ASN A 106 -7.19 -9.44 4.46
C ASN A 106 -8.36 -8.44 4.46
N PRO A 107 -9.62 -8.90 4.40
CA PRO A 107 -10.79 -8.02 4.33
C PRO A 107 -10.96 -7.14 5.57
N ASP A 108 -10.36 -7.51 6.69
CA ASP A 108 -10.41 -6.75 7.94
C ASP A 108 -9.28 -5.73 8.08
N SER A 109 -8.50 -5.49 7.05
CA SER A 109 -7.38 -4.57 7.12
C SER A 109 -7.48 -3.44 6.10
N VAL A 110 -7.17 -2.23 6.55
CA VAL A 110 -6.90 -1.08 5.68
C VAL A 110 -5.41 -1.01 5.40
N TYR A 111 -5.05 -1.13 4.13
CA TYR A 111 -3.66 -1.14 3.68
C TYR A 111 -3.25 0.20 3.10
N ARG A 112 -2.11 0.73 3.55
CA ARG A 112 -1.55 1.97 3.02
C ARG A 112 -0.06 1.81 2.74
N VAL A 113 0.41 2.50 1.69
CA VAL A 113 1.82 2.52 1.31
C VAL A 113 2.35 3.94 1.31
N ILE A 114 3.63 4.09 1.68
CA ILE A 114 4.37 5.34 1.67
C ILE A 114 5.78 5.05 1.13
N PRO A 115 6.19 5.63 -0.02
CA PRO A 115 7.55 5.44 -0.51
C PRO A 115 8.57 6.14 0.38
N ILE A 116 9.67 5.47 0.66
CA ILE A 116 10.75 5.94 1.52
C ILE A 116 12.09 5.79 0.79
N GLY A 117 12.92 6.82 0.86
CA GLY A 117 14.31 6.75 0.43
C GLY A 117 15.24 6.45 1.61
N GLU A 118 16.29 5.69 1.35
CA GLU A 118 17.25 5.23 2.38
C GLU A 118 18.01 6.35 3.09
N SER A 119 18.20 7.50 2.41
CA SER A 119 19.04 8.63 2.89
C SER A 119 18.26 9.88 3.26
N GLN A 120 16.95 9.88 3.09
CA GLN A 120 16.07 11.02 3.42
C GLN A 120 15.57 10.90 4.85
N SER A 121 15.10 12.04 5.39
CA SER A 121 14.45 12.08 6.69
C SER A 121 12.99 12.48 6.53
N TYR A 122 12.11 11.69 7.14
CA TYR A 122 10.66 11.88 7.08
C TYR A 122 10.05 11.91 8.47
N VAL A 123 8.87 12.47 8.57
CA VAL A 123 7.96 12.29 9.70
C VAL A 123 6.60 11.82 9.19
N ILE A 124 6.11 10.72 9.74
CA ILE A 124 4.73 10.29 9.60
C ILE A 124 3.98 10.86 10.78
N ARG A 125 3.04 11.76 10.53
CA ARG A 125 2.12 12.28 11.54
C ARG A 125 0.83 11.50 11.48
N GLY A 126 0.34 11.10 12.64
CA GLY A 126 -0.89 10.36 12.74
C GLY A 126 -1.78 10.84 13.88
N LYS A 127 -3.06 10.52 13.71
CA LYS A 127 -4.05 10.60 14.78
C LYS A 127 -4.78 9.28 14.85
N LEU A 128 -4.91 8.74 16.05
CA LEU A 128 -5.62 7.49 16.28
C LEU A 128 -7.07 7.59 15.80
N GLY A 129 -7.47 6.63 15.00
CA GLY A 129 -8.86 6.45 14.61
C GLY A 129 -9.68 5.70 15.67
N LYS A 130 -9.01 4.90 16.50
CA LYS A 130 -9.54 4.14 17.61
C LYS A 130 -8.95 4.63 18.93
N GLN A 131 -9.61 4.26 20.04
CA GLN A 131 -9.05 4.47 21.39
C GLN A 131 -7.85 3.58 21.69
N LEU A 132 -7.73 2.41 21.04
CA LEU A 132 -6.64 1.46 21.22
C LEU A 132 -6.05 1.05 19.87
N PHE A 133 -4.72 0.92 19.84
CA PHE A 133 -4.01 0.35 18.70
C PHE A 133 -4.09 -1.19 18.75
N ASN A 134 -5.19 -1.75 18.35
CA ASN A 134 -5.24 -3.19 18.13
C ASN A 134 -4.69 -3.48 16.74
N GLU A 135 -3.57 -4.21 16.67
CA GLU A 135 -3.01 -4.74 15.42
C GLU A 135 -2.75 -3.71 14.29
N ASN A 136 -2.22 -2.55 14.65
CA ASN A 136 -1.61 -1.68 13.67
C ASN A 136 -0.14 -2.01 13.50
N HIS A 137 0.32 -2.06 12.26
CA HIS A 137 1.73 -2.33 11.95
C HIS A 137 2.25 -1.35 10.91
N PHE A 138 3.34 -0.67 11.26
CA PHE A 138 4.12 0.17 10.35
C PHE A 138 5.37 -0.61 9.96
N THR A 139 5.28 -1.33 8.86
CA THR A 139 6.34 -2.23 8.38
C THR A 139 7.14 -1.54 7.29
N LEU A 140 8.43 -1.34 7.50
CA LEU A 140 9.35 -0.83 6.49
C LEU A 140 9.90 -2.01 5.68
N TRP A 141 9.74 -1.96 4.37
CA TRP A 141 10.19 -2.97 3.42
C TRP A 141 11.36 -2.50 2.56
N ASP A 142 12.16 -3.47 2.13
CA ASP A 142 13.11 -3.31 1.03
C ASP A 142 12.43 -3.52 -0.34
N GLU A 143 13.20 -3.46 -1.42
CA GLU A 143 12.71 -3.66 -2.80
C GLU A 143 12.12 -5.06 -3.06
N ASN A 144 12.49 -6.05 -2.25
CA ASN A 144 12.00 -7.43 -2.32
C ASN A 144 10.82 -7.70 -1.39
N MET A 145 10.27 -6.65 -0.76
CA MET A 145 9.21 -6.74 0.26
C MET A 145 9.62 -7.50 1.52
N LYS A 146 10.93 -7.55 1.80
CA LYS A 146 11.44 -8.07 3.07
C LYS A 146 11.34 -6.99 4.13
N THR A 147 10.85 -7.34 5.30
CA THR A 147 10.79 -6.44 6.46
C THR A 147 12.20 -6.12 6.94
N ILE A 148 12.52 -4.83 7.01
CA ILE A 148 13.80 -4.29 7.51
C ILE A 148 13.59 -3.34 8.69
N GLY A 149 12.36 -3.05 9.06
CA GLY A 149 11.98 -2.26 10.22
C GLY A 149 10.50 -2.43 10.52
N LEU A 150 10.14 -2.36 11.79
CA LEU A 150 8.75 -2.51 12.24
C LEU A 150 8.51 -1.67 13.49
N ILE A 151 7.39 -0.96 13.54
CA ILE A 151 6.78 -0.47 14.80
C ILE A 151 5.37 -1.05 14.87
N SER A 152 5.09 -1.77 15.97
CA SER A 152 3.74 -2.14 16.34
C SER A 152 2.98 -0.94 16.89
N GLY A 153 1.68 -0.86 16.60
CA GLY A 153 0.83 0.17 17.17
C GLY A 153 0.87 0.23 18.70
N ASN A 154 1.03 -0.91 19.35
CA ASN A 154 1.14 -0.99 20.80
C ASN A 154 2.38 -0.29 21.37
N ASP A 155 3.43 -0.13 20.57
CA ASP A 155 4.68 0.51 20.97
C ASP A 155 4.71 2.01 20.66
N ILE A 156 3.70 2.52 19.92
CA ILE A 156 3.62 3.92 19.53
C ILE A 156 3.20 4.78 20.71
N LYS A 157 4.05 5.76 21.05
CA LYS A 157 3.74 6.80 22.03
C LYS A 157 2.83 7.84 21.39
N VAL A 158 1.72 8.12 22.06
CA VAL A 158 0.73 9.11 21.64
C VAL A 158 0.64 10.24 22.67
N ASP A 159 0.21 11.42 22.22
CA ASP A 159 -0.09 12.55 23.12
C ASP A 159 -1.49 12.42 23.75
N SER A 160 -1.84 13.37 24.63
CA SER A 160 -3.13 13.42 25.29
C SER A 160 -4.33 13.64 24.36
N LYS A 161 -4.08 13.98 23.09
CA LYS A 161 -5.08 14.18 22.04
C LYS A 161 -5.11 13.04 21.02
N ASN A 162 -4.42 11.94 21.34
CA ASN A 162 -4.26 10.77 20.47
C ASN A 162 -3.49 11.06 19.17
N ASN A 163 -2.62 12.08 19.13
CA ASN A 163 -1.72 12.27 18.00
C ASN A 163 -0.39 11.57 18.25
N PHE A 164 0.29 11.21 17.18
CA PHE A 164 1.62 10.63 17.21
C PHE A 164 2.47 11.08 16.02
N GLU A 165 3.77 11.00 16.19
CA GLU A 165 4.76 11.18 15.14
C GLU A 165 5.69 9.98 15.11
N ILE A 166 6.04 9.49 13.92
CA ILE A 166 7.06 8.47 13.70
C ILE A 166 8.15 9.10 12.84
N PHE A 167 9.34 9.22 13.38
CA PHE A 167 10.52 9.72 12.65
C PHE A 167 11.16 8.55 11.88
N VAL A 168 11.48 8.81 10.61
CA VAL A 168 12.03 7.81 9.69
C VAL A 168 13.26 8.39 9.01
N ASN A 169 14.43 7.93 9.37
CA ASN A 169 15.70 8.44 8.83
C ASN A 169 16.86 7.46 9.12
N PRO A 170 18.06 7.66 8.51
CA PRO A 170 19.22 6.79 8.72
C PRO A 170 19.95 7.00 10.06
N LYS A 171 19.58 8.02 10.85
CA LYS A 171 20.22 8.34 12.13
C LYS A 171 19.79 7.34 13.20
N SER A 172 20.60 7.16 14.23
CA SER A 172 20.22 6.37 15.39
C SER A 172 19.07 7.01 16.16
N ASN A 173 18.27 6.16 16.82
CA ASN A 173 17.10 6.62 17.56
C ASN A 173 17.47 7.62 18.69
N GLU A 174 16.79 8.74 18.73
CA GLU A 174 16.78 9.63 19.90
C GLU A 174 15.83 9.03 20.96
N ARG A 175 16.32 8.87 22.19
CA ARG A 175 15.54 8.30 23.30
C ARG A 175 14.18 8.99 23.44
N GLY A 176 13.14 8.20 23.47
CA GLY A 176 11.78 8.66 23.77
C GLY A 176 10.90 9.01 22.59
N LYS A 177 11.40 8.98 21.37
CA LYS A 177 10.60 9.21 20.14
C LYS A 177 10.18 7.88 19.50
N ASN A 178 9.06 7.88 18.80
CA ASN A 178 8.75 6.79 17.87
C ASN A 178 9.68 6.97 16.67
N HIS A 179 10.49 5.96 16.37
CA HIS A 179 11.51 6.06 15.34
C HIS A 179 11.72 4.73 14.64
N ILE A 180 11.86 4.80 13.31
CA ILE A 180 12.36 3.70 12.50
C ILE A 180 13.62 4.17 11.79
N GLN A 181 14.71 3.48 12.03
CA GLN A 181 15.96 3.73 11.33
C GLN A 181 15.89 3.10 9.93
N THR A 182 16.15 3.91 8.90
CA THR A 182 16.31 3.41 7.54
C THR A 182 17.68 2.76 7.38
N SER A 183 17.72 1.72 6.57
CA SER A 183 18.95 1.06 6.15
C SER A 183 19.08 1.08 4.63
N SER A 184 20.22 0.63 4.11
CA SER A 184 20.38 0.45 2.67
C SER A 184 19.29 -0.46 2.11
N GLY A 185 18.70 -0.04 0.99
CA GLY A 185 17.60 -0.75 0.35
C GLY A 185 16.21 -0.42 0.88
N ALA A 186 16.07 0.48 1.88
CA ALA A 186 14.75 0.94 2.35
C ALA A 186 13.93 1.48 1.17
N LYS A 187 12.70 0.97 1.02
CA LYS A 187 11.89 1.22 -0.16
C LYS A 187 10.55 1.87 0.15
N GLU A 188 9.77 1.27 1.04
CA GLU A 188 8.45 1.76 1.35
C GLU A 188 7.92 1.24 2.68
N PHE A 189 7.03 2.01 3.29
CA PHE A 189 6.17 1.49 4.34
C PHE A 189 4.99 0.77 3.74
N TYR A 190 4.71 -0.39 4.33
CA TYR A 190 3.46 -1.12 4.21
C TYR A 190 2.76 -1.09 5.55
N ILE A 191 1.66 -0.33 5.61
CA ILE A 191 0.95 -0.05 6.85
C ILE A 191 -0.36 -0.83 6.84
N ARG A 192 -0.64 -1.52 7.94
CA ARG A 192 -1.90 -2.23 8.17
C ARG A 192 -2.60 -1.68 9.38
N ASP A 193 -3.84 -1.26 9.20
CA ASP A 193 -4.78 -0.97 10.28
C ASP A 193 -5.84 -2.06 10.25
N THR A 194 -5.79 -3.00 11.18
CA THR A 194 -6.80 -4.07 11.26
C THR A 194 -8.03 -3.58 12.00
N MET A 195 -9.19 -3.72 11.37
CA MET A 195 -10.49 -3.33 11.90
C MET A 195 -11.14 -4.55 12.55
N ILE A 196 -11.29 -4.53 13.87
CA ILE A 196 -11.97 -5.60 14.60
C ILE A 196 -13.49 -5.37 14.60
N ASP A 197 -13.89 -4.12 14.68
CA ASP A 197 -15.30 -3.70 14.64
C ASP A 197 -15.49 -2.60 13.58
N TRP A 198 -15.90 -3.01 12.37
CA TRP A 198 -16.12 -2.10 11.24
C TRP A 198 -17.19 -1.02 11.49
N LEU A 199 -18.07 -1.20 12.46
CA LEU A 199 -19.07 -0.20 12.82
C LEU A 199 -18.48 0.94 13.66
N ASN A 200 -17.61 0.60 14.60
CA ASN A 200 -17.10 1.54 15.60
C ASN A 200 -15.62 1.90 15.38
N ASP A 201 -14.84 1.01 14.81
CA ASP A 201 -13.45 1.28 14.50
C ASP A 201 -13.29 2.25 13.34
N ARG A 202 -12.19 2.99 13.35
CA ARG A 202 -11.77 3.86 12.24
C ARG A 202 -10.26 3.69 12.02
N PRO A 203 -9.80 3.63 10.77
CA PRO A 203 -8.37 3.64 10.51
C PRO A 203 -7.74 4.95 10.98
N ASN A 204 -6.43 4.91 11.25
CA ASN A 204 -5.69 6.08 11.68
C ASN A 204 -5.67 7.15 10.58
N MET A 205 -5.77 8.43 10.96
CA MET A 205 -5.38 9.53 10.06
C MET A 205 -3.87 9.53 9.94
N LEU A 206 -3.36 9.60 8.71
CA LEU A 206 -1.91 9.63 8.47
C LEU A 206 -1.56 10.69 7.43
N GLU A 207 -0.45 11.37 7.68
CA GLU A 207 0.20 12.29 6.76
C GLU A 207 1.70 12.01 6.76
N ILE A 208 2.39 12.35 5.66
CA ILE A 208 3.84 12.21 5.51
C ILE A 208 4.43 13.56 5.13
N GLU A 209 5.56 13.90 5.72
CA GLU A 209 6.36 15.08 5.40
C GLU A 209 7.84 14.71 5.30
N ILE A 210 8.52 15.29 4.32
CA ILE A 210 9.99 15.23 4.22
C ILE A 210 10.57 16.32 5.10
N ILE A 211 11.37 15.93 6.08
CA ILE A 211 12.08 16.88 6.98
C ILE A 211 13.40 17.31 6.34
N GLU A 212 14.15 16.35 5.80
CA GLU A 212 15.43 16.56 5.13
C GLU A 212 15.43 15.82 3.80
N ALA A 213 15.47 16.55 2.68
CA ALA A 213 15.53 15.96 1.35
C ALA A 213 16.98 15.62 0.97
N SER A 214 17.16 14.47 0.31
CA SER A 214 18.40 14.22 -0.40
C SER A 214 18.48 15.05 -1.68
N ARG A 215 19.66 15.31 -2.19
CA ARG A 215 20.06 16.35 -3.14
C ARG A 215 19.31 16.52 -4.48
N SER A 216 18.24 15.88 -4.80
CA SER A 216 17.57 16.13 -6.10
C SER A 216 16.06 16.17 -5.97
N GLY A 217 15.52 17.36 -5.85
CA GLY A 217 14.06 17.58 -5.80
C GLY A 217 13.32 17.38 -7.13
N LYS A 218 13.88 16.66 -8.11
CA LYS A 218 13.15 16.33 -9.35
C LYS A 218 12.40 15.02 -9.17
N GLY A 219 11.07 15.09 -9.28
CA GLY A 219 10.22 13.91 -9.31
C GLY A 219 10.42 13.03 -10.54
N PHE A 220 9.79 11.87 -10.54
CA PHE A 220 9.79 10.98 -11.69
C PHE A 220 9.16 11.67 -12.90
N ASP A 221 9.86 11.69 -14.02
CA ASP A 221 9.31 12.16 -15.29
C ASP A 221 8.23 11.17 -15.81
N LYS A 222 7.47 11.61 -16.81
CA LYS A 222 6.40 10.79 -17.40
C LYS A 222 6.89 9.43 -17.88
N LYS A 223 8.07 9.38 -18.52
CA LYS A 223 8.65 8.14 -19.06
C LYS A 223 8.98 7.14 -17.93
N LYS A 224 9.60 7.62 -16.85
CA LYS A 224 9.91 6.79 -15.67
C LYS A 224 8.63 6.30 -15.01
N ARG A 225 7.61 7.16 -14.84
CA ARG A 225 6.31 6.78 -14.25
C ARG A 225 5.63 5.68 -15.05
N LEU A 226 5.50 5.80 -16.36
CA LEU A 226 4.88 4.80 -17.23
C LEU A 226 5.66 3.47 -17.21
N ARG A 227 6.98 3.52 -17.22
CA ARG A 227 7.81 2.33 -17.09
C ARG A 227 7.61 1.63 -15.74
N THR A 228 7.51 2.40 -14.65
CA THR A 228 7.22 1.85 -13.32
C THR A 228 5.85 1.19 -13.29
N VAL A 229 4.82 1.82 -13.85
CA VAL A 229 3.47 1.24 -13.94
C VAL A 229 3.48 -0.09 -14.69
N LYS A 230 4.07 -0.16 -15.88
CA LYS A 230 4.17 -1.40 -16.66
C LYS A 230 4.88 -2.53 -15.89
N ALA A 231 5.98 -2.20 -15.20
CA ALA A 231 6.72 -3.15 -14.38
C ALA A 231 5.89 -3.68 -13.20
N TYR A 232 5.12 -2.80 -12.54
CA TYR A 232 4.26 -3.17 -11.42
C TYR A 232 3.09 -4.06 -11.85
N MET A 233 2.43 -3.77 -12.97
CA MET A 233 1.37 -4.62 -13.50
C MET A 233 1.85 -6.06 -13.71
N GLN A 234 3.03 -6.24 -14.31
CA GLN A 234 3.62 -7.56 -14.52
C GLN A 234 4.06 -8.23 -13.21
N LYS A 235 4.70 -7.48 -12.30
CA LYS A 235 5.12 -7.95 -10.98
C LYS A 235 3.93 -8.42 -10.14
N TRP A 236 2.80 -7.70 -10.19
CA TRP A 236 1.61 -8.02 -9.39
C TRP A 236 1.00 -9.34 -9.82
N ALA A 237 0.77 -9.59 -11.12
CA ALA A 237 0.27 -10.86 -11.61
C ALA A 237 1.13 -12.03 -11.16
N ALA A 238 2.46 -11.92 -11.32
CA ALA A 238 3.40 -12.96 -10.92
C ALA A 238 3.40 -13.20 -9.40
N ASN A 239 3.43 -12.14 -8.59
CA ASN A 239 3.47 -12.24 -7.14
C ASN A 239 2.16 -12.81 -6.56
N THR A 240 1.02 -12.32 -7.00
CA THR A 240 -0.29 -12.82 -6.58
C THR A 240 -0.39 -14.32 -6.84
N THR A 241 0.00 -14.76 -8.03
CA THR A 241 0.01 -16.21 -8.35
C THR A 241 0.93 -16.99 -7.44
N ARG A 242 2.18 -16.51 -7.23
CA ARG A 242 3.15 -17.20 -6.37
C ARG A 242 2.65 -17.37 -4.95
N TRP A 243 2.11 -16.33 -4.34
CA TRP A 243 1.61 -16.40 -2.97
C TRP A 243 0.37 -17.27 -2.82
N ASN A 244 -0.56 -17.21 -3.78
CA ASN A 244 -1.71 -18.09 -3.78
C ASN A 244 -1.28 -19.56 -3.93
N GLN A 245 -0.37 -19.87 -4.83
CA GLN A 245 0.18 -21.22 -4.98
C GLN A 245 0.90 -21.70 -3.72
N GLN A 246 1.68 -20.83 -3.06
CA GLN A 246 2.32 -21.16 -1.78
C GLN A 246 1.28 -21.45 -0.68
N ALA A 247 0.20 -20.68 -0.60
CA ALA A 247 -0.88 -20.91 0.36
C ALA A 247 -1.61 -22.24 0.07
N LEU A 248 -1.95 -22.49 -1.19
CA LEU A 248 -2.65 -23.71 -1.63
C LEU A 248 -1.78 -24.98 -1.54
N SER A 249 -0.47 -24.88 -1.54
CA SER A 249 0.44 -26.02 -1.40
C SER A 249 0.59 -26.51 0.04
N LYS A 250 0.05 -25.79 1.01
CA LYS A 250 0.10 -26.19 2.43
C LYS A 250 -1.00 -27.21 2.73
N PRO A 251 -0.76 -28.15 3.67
CA PRO A 251 -1.78 -29.04 4.14
C PRO A 251 -3.02 -28.31 4.66
N VAL A 252 -4.20 -28.86 4.39
CA VAL A 252 -5.46 -28.28 4.86
C VAL A 252 -5.54 -28.36 6.39
N ASN A 253 -5.95 -27.27 7.03
CA ASN A 253 -6.06 -27.16 8.50
C ASN A 253 -4.72 -27.21 9.26
N GLU A 254 -3.60 -27.03 8.58
CA GLU A 254 -2.31 -26.87 9.26
C GLU A 254 -1.87 -25.41 9.24
N PHE A 255 -1.52 -24.88 10.40
CA PHE A 255 -0.85 -23.59 10.53
C PHE A 255 0.66 -23.80 10.44
N SER A 256 1.29 -23.38 9.36
CA SER A 256 2.74 -23.33 9.32
C SER A 256 3.21 -22.01 9.96
N PHE A 257 3.38 -22.02 11.27
CA PHE A 257 4.12 -20.95 11.94
C PHE A 257 5.62 -21.20 11.73
N LYS A 258 6.23 -20.46 10.80
CA LYS A 258 7.60 -20.05 11.04
C LYS A 258 7.51 -18.81 11.93
N ILE A 259 7.59 -19.00 13.21
CA ILE A 259 8.00 -17.93 14.11
C ILE A 259 9.48 -17.76 13.78
N ASP A 260 9.84 -16.73 13.01
CA ASP A 260 11.22 -16.25 12.93
C ASP A 260 11.52 -15.72 14.34
N ARG A 261 12.14 -16.59 15.16
CA ARG A 261 12.59 -16.24 16.51
C ARG A 261 13.86 -15.38 16.52
N ASP A 262 14.31 -14.96 15.33
CA ASP A 262 15.54 -14.18 15.15
C ASP A 262 15.27 -12.66 15.11
N THR A 263 14.13 -12.21 15.64
CA THR A 263 13.85 -10.79 15.86
C THR A 263 13.60 -10.52 17.35
N ASP A 264 14.56 -10.88 18.19
CA ASP A 264 14.69 -10.31 19.53
C ASP A 264 15.40 -8.95 19.47
#